data_d77ce7c50cdd8c0ede931a64ede613b8
#
_entry.id   d77ce7c50cdd8c0ede931a64ede613b8
#
_cell.length_a   1.000
_cell.length_b   1.000
_cell.length_c   1.000
_cell.angle_alpha   90.00
_cell.angle_beta   90.00
_cell.angle_gamma   90.00
#
_symmetry.space_group_name_H-M   'P 1'
#
loop_
_entity.id
_entity.type
_entity.pdbx_description
1 polymer ?
#
loop_
_entity_poly.entity_id
_entity_poly.type
_entity_poly.pdbx_seq_one_letter_code
_entity_poly.pdbx_strand_id
1 'polypeptide(L)'
;EVTGSGHSLIETVFAHPYASSIGALLLILALRIVLILLANNAGVTGGLFIPTLTVGALYGILAARLCVALGVDGDYCSFLVLLGMVSFFAAVNRIPITALVFAMEQLHGAQGILFLCAAVFTSYLVMELLRVPALCDVVLEKRIKEVPPEGEYVDTKVTVTVKEDSFVVGKAVRDIFWPAGCRVLDVLPRDGGTFSDSINDGDRLRLRIRTSRAAADRGGPRHGRFPDL
;
A
#
# COMPACT_ATOMS: atom_id res chain seq x y z
N GLU A 1 -1.90 -20.29 3.99
CA GLU A 1 -3.09 -19.41 3.90
C GLU A 1 -2.96 -18.12 4.74
N VAL A 2 -2.34 -18.17 5.91
CA VAL A 2 -2.23 -17.00 6.82
C VAL A 2 -1.21 -15.96 6.31
N THR A 3 -0.17 -16.38 5.62
CA THR A 3 0.94 -15.53 5.15
C THR A 3 0.73 -14.86 3.78
N GLY A 4 -0.31 -15.26 3.02
CA GLY A 4 -0.66 -14.66 1.73
C GLY A 4 -1.41 -13.34 1.84
N SER A 5 -1.77 -12.75 0.69
CA SER A 5 -2.57 -11.51 0.59
C SER A 5 -3.91 -11.56 1.31
N GLY A 6 -4.45 -12.74 1.56
CA GLY A 6 -5.75 -12.97 2.20
C GLY A 6 -6.89 -13.20 1.23
N HIS A 7 -6.68 -13.12 -0.08
CA HIS A 7 -7.72 -13.32 -1.09
C HIS A 7 -8.34 -14.72 -0.99
N SER A 8 -7.51 -15.76 -0.96
CA SER A 8 -7.97 -17.15 -0.80
C SER A 8 -8.75 -17.40 0.49
N LEU A 9 -8.42 -16.66 1.54
CA LEU A 9 -9.10 -16.77 2.83
C LEU A 9 -10.49 -16.11 2.75
N ILE A 10 -10.62 -14.98 2.07
CA ILE A 10 -11.91 -14.34 1.79
C ILE A 10 -12.80 -15.30 1.00
N GLU A 11 -12.28 -15.88 -0.10
CA GLU A 11 -13.02 -16.87 -0.91
C GLU A 11 -13.49 -18.07 -0.08
N THR A 12 -12.63 -18.63 0.76
CA THR A 12 -12.97 -19.77 1.63
C THR A 12 -14.07 -19.40 2.64
N VAL A 13 -14.01 -18.21 3.22
CA VAL A 13 -15.02 -17.73 4.19
C VAL A 13 -16.37 -17.50 3.53
N PHE A 14 -16.39 -17.01 2.28
CA PHE A 14 -17.65 -16.85 1.53
C PHE A 14 -18.22 -18.18 1.06
N ALA A 15 -17.37 -19.10 0.55
CA ALA A 15 -17.83 -20.39 0.03
C ALA A 15 -18.29 -21.35 1.15
N HIS A 16 -17.60 -21.33 2.28
CA HIS A 16 -17.82 -22.28 3.38
C HIS A 16 -17.84 -21.58 4.76
N PRO A 17 -18.88 -20.78 5.06
CA PRO A 17 -18.92 -19.97 6.28
C PRO A 17 -18.89 -20.78 7.59
N TYR A 18 -19.20 -22.08 7.54
CA TYR A 18 -19.24 -22.98 8.70
C TYR A 18 -18.05 -23.97 8.77
N ALA A 19 -17.13 -23.98 7.80
CA ALA A 19 -16.05 -24.96 7.72
C ALA A 19 -15.04 -24.86 8.86
N SER A 20 -14.81 -23.67 9.40
CA SER A 20 -13.80 -23.42 10.46
C SER A 20 -14.44 -23.32 11.85
N SER A 21 -13.77 -23.76 12.89
CA SER A 21 -14.22 -23.53 14.27
C SER A 21 -14.09 -22.06 14.66
N ILE A 22 -14.91 -21.60 15.61
CA ILE A 22 -14.86 -20.21 16.10
C ILE A 22 -13.48 -19.88 16.66
N GLY A 23 -12.85 -20.83 17.38
CA GLY A 23 -11.50 -20.65 17.94
C GLY A 23 -10.44 -20.47 16.85
N ALA A 24 -10.54 -21.23 15.74
CA ALA A 24 -9.63 -21.06 14.60
C ALA A 24 -9.81 -19.69 13.93
N LEU A 25 -11.05 -19.22 13.75
CA LEU A 25 -11.35 -17.90 13.20
C LEU A 25 -10.79 -16.77 14.07
N LEU A 26 -10.95 -16.85 15.38
CA LEU A 26 -10.39 -15.87 16.32
C LEU A 26 -8.86 -15.88 16.29
N LEU A 27 -8.23 -17.06 16.23
CA LEU A 27 -6.79 -17.17 16.12
C LEU A 27 -6.26 -16.55 14.81
N ILE A 28 -6.91 -16.85 13.68
CA ILE A 28 -6.54 -16.29 12.37
C ILE A 28 -6.73 -14.76 12.39
N LEU A 29 -7.82 -14.26 12.97
CA LEU A 29 -8.08 -12.84 13.11
C LEU A 29 -6.98 -12.14 13.92
N ALA A 30 -6.64 -12.68 15.09
CA ALA A 30 -5.58 -12.13 15.93
C ALA A 30 -4.23 -12.13 15.22
N LEU A 31 -3.88 -13.24 14.56
CA LEU A 31 -2.63 -13.36 13.81
C LEU A 31 -2.58 -12.38 12.62
N ARG A 32 -3.69 -12.18 11.91
CA ARG A 32 -3.78 -11.19 10.81
C ARG A 32 -3.58 -9.76 11.31
N ILE A 33 -4.20 -9.39 12.43
CA ILE A 33 -4.01 -8.05 13.02
C ILE A 33 -2.53 -7.85 13.39
N VAL A 34 -1.90 -8.84 14.05
CA VAL A 34 -0.47 -8.77 14.40
C VAL A 34 0.40 -8.63 13.16
N LEU A 35 0.14 -9.41 12.10
CA LEU A 35 0.89 -9.32 10.84
C LEU A 35 0.77 -7.95 10.16
N ILE A 36 -0.43 -7.36 10.14
CA ILE A 36 -0.65 -6.00 9.61
C ILE A 36 0.17 -4.97 10.42
N LEU A 37 0.13 -5.06 11.75
CA LEU A 37 0.89 -4.16 12.62
C LEU A 37 2.40 -4.31 12.42
N LEU A 38 2.91 -5.55 12.31
CA LEU A 38 4.32 -5.82 12.03
C LEU A 38 4.74 -5.31 10.66
N ALA A 39 3.94 -5.55 9.61
CA ALA A 39 4.24 -5.08 8.27
C ALA A 39 4.30 -3.54 8.19
N ASN A 40 3.35 -2.85 8.87
CA ASN A 40 3.37 -1.39 8.96
C ASN A 40 4.59 -0.85 9.72
N ASN A 41 5.05 -1.57 10.76
CA ASN A 41 6.25 -1.20 11.51
C ASN A 41 7.54 -1.50 10.75
N ALA A 42 7.57 -2.55 9.94
CA ALA A 42 8.72 -2.91 9.13
C ALA A 42 8.95 -2.00 7.91
N GLY A 43 8.10 -0.99 7.68
CA GLY A 43 8.24 -0.08 6.55
C GLY A 43 7.96 -0.71 5.18
N VAL A 44 7.36 -1.91 5.16
CA VAL A 44 7.03 -2.60 3.90
C VAL A 44 5.97 -1.80 3.17
N THR A 45 6.26 -1.42 1.93
CA THR A 45 5.32 -0.74 1.02
C THR A 45 4.34 -1.77 0.45
N GLY A 46 3.33 -2.13 1.22
CA GLY A 46 2.24 -3.00 0.78
C GLY A 46 0.91 -2.27 0.74
N GLY A 47 0.00 -2.71 -0.16
CA GLY A 47 -1.38 -2.21 -0.16
C GLY A 47 -2.12 -2.68 1.10
N LEU A 48 -2.70 -1.76 1.85
CA LEU A 48 -3.50 -2.07 3.03
C LEU A 48 -4.94 -2.52 2.68
N PHE A 49 -5.32 -2.44 1.41
CA PHE A 49 -6.68 -2.73 0.93
C PHE A 49 -7.10 -4.17 1.23
N ILE A 50 -6.42 -5.16 0.66
CA ILE A 50 -6.78 -6.58 0.85
C ILE A 50 -6.62 -7.05 2.31
N PRO A 51 -5.55 -6.68 3.05
CA PRO A 51 -5.44 -7.02 4.47
C PRO A 51 -6.60 -6.50 5.32
N THR A 52 -7.05 -5.26 5.11
CA THR A 52 -8.18 -4.69 5.86
C THR A 52 -9.51 -5.36 5.50
N LEU A 53 -9.75 -5.67 4.23
CA LEU A 53 -10.90 -6.45 3.80
C LEU A 53 -10.93 -7.85 4.43
N THR A 54 -9.77 -8.52 4.52
CA THR A 54 -9.66 -9.85 5.13
C THR A 54 -10.02 -9.82 6.61
N VAL A 55 -9.53 -8.81 7.35
CA VAL A 55 -9.91 -8.62 8.77
C VAL A 55 -11.40 -8.36 8.89
N GLY A 56 -11.96 -7.52 8.02
CA GLY A 56 -13.40 -7.24 7.97
C GLY A 56 -14.24 -8.49 7.67
N ALA A 57 -13.80 -9.35 6.75
CA ALA A 57 -14.46 -10.62 6.43
C ALA A 57 -14.44 -11.59 7.62
N LEU A 58 -13.31 -11.71 8.33
CA LEU A 58 -13.18 -12.53 9.53
C LEU A 58 -14.06 -12.01 10.67
N TYR A 59 -14.13 -10.70 10.85
CA TYR A 59 -15.05 -10.08 11.79
C TYR A 59 -16.49 -10.33 11.37
N GLY A 60 -16.80 -10.17 10.07
CA GLY A 60 -18.15 -10.38 9.51
C GLY A 60 -18.64 -11.80 9.69
N ILE A 61 -17.80 -12.83 9.50
CA ILE A 61 -18.21 -14.23 9.71
C ILE A 61 -18.47 -14.54 11.20
N LEU A 62 -17.68 -13.96 12.10
CA LEU A 62 -17.92 -14.12 13.54
C LEU A 62 -19.26 -13.49 13.95
N ALA A 63 -19.53 -12.27 13.45
CA ALA A 63 -20.81 -11.59 13.67
C ALA A 63 -21.98 -12.33 13.04
N ALA A 64 -21.83 -12.86 11.81
CA ALA A 64 -22.85 -13.64 11.14
C ALA A 64 -23.21 -14.91 11.91
N ARG A 65 -22.22 -15.65 12.40
CA ARG A 65 -22.45 -16.83 13.24
C ARG A 65 -23.18 -16.51 14.54
N LEU A 66 -22.86 -15.36 15.16
CA LEU A 66 -23.56 -14.88 16.33
C LEU A 66 -25.03 -14.57 16.00
N CYS A 67 -25.29 -13.88 14.88
CA CYS A 67 -26.65 -13.58 14.41
C CYS A 67 -27.44 -14.87 14.15
N VAL A 68 -26.83 -15.86 13.50
CA VAL A 68 -27.48 -17.17 13.27
C VAL A 68 -27.78 -17.87 14.60
N ALA A 69 -26.88 -17.82 15.58
CA ALA A 69 -27.13 -18.37 16.91
C ALA A 69 -28.28 -17.64 17.67
N LEU A 70 -28.56 -16.37 17.32
CA LEU A 70 -29.66 -15.58 17.83
C LEU A 70 -30.98 -15.78 17.04
N GLY A 71 -31.01 -16.65 16.03
CA GLY A 71 -32.19 -17.03 15.27
C GLY A 71 -32.34 -16.36 13.89
N VAL A 72 -31.30 -15.71 13.37
CA VAL A 72 -31.28 -15.25 11.99
C VAL A 72 -31.04 -16.44 11.06
N ASP A 73 -31.72 -16.45 9.92
CA ASP A 73 -31.60 -17.52 8.94
C ASP A 73 -30.17 -17.60 8.39
N GLY A 74 -29.64 -18.82 8.29
CA GLY A 74 -28.28 -19.08 7.81
C GLY A 74 -28.04 -18.68 6.34
N ASP A 75 -29.08 -18.55 5.55
CA ASP A 75 -29.00 -18.10 4.15
C ASP A 75 -28.44 -16.69 4.01
N TYR A 76 -28.62 -15.85 5.03
CA TYR A 76 -28.06 -14.49 5.07
C TYR A 76 -26.60 -14.43 5.51
N CYS A 77 -25.95 -15.56 5.82
CA CYS A 77 -24.60 -15.57 6.37
C CYS A 77 -23.58 -14.88 5.44
N SER A 78 -23.59 -15.20 4.14
CA SER A 78 -22.68 -14.57 3.17
C SER A 78 -22.91 -13.07 3.01
N PHE A 79 -24.16 -12.62 3.08
CA PHE A 79 -24.49 -11.21 3.06
C PHE A 79 -24.00 -10.49 4.34
N LEU A 80 -24.13 -11.11 5.50
CA LEU A 80 -23.62 -10.56 6.76
C LEU A 80 -22.08 -10.49 6.78
N VAL A 81 -21.40 -11.45 6.14
CA VAL A 81 -19.94 -11.39 5.96
C VAL A 81 -19.55 -10.20 5.08
N LEU A 82 -20.25 -10.00 3.96
CA LEU A 82 -20.03 -8.84 3.09
C LEU A 82 -20.27 -7.53 3.84
N LEU A 83 -21.36 -7.46 4.60
CA LEU A 83 -21.70 -6.30 5.41
C LEU A 83 -20.59 -5.96 6.41
N GLY A 84 -20.08 -6.97 7.14
CA GLY A 84 -18.96 -6.81 8.08
C GLY A 84 -17.67 -6.38 7.39
N MET A 85 -17.35 -6.99 6.24
CA MET A 85 -16.14 -6.69 5.46
C MET A 85 -16.14 -5.23 4.98
N VAL A 86 -17.25 -4.77 4.39
CA VAL A 86 -17.34 -3.45 3.79
C VAL A 86 -17.47 -2.35 4.84
N SER A 87 -18.23 -2.58 5.90
CA SER A 87 -18.37 -1.63 7.00
C SER A 87 -17.06 -1.44 7.76
N PHE A 88 -16.31 -2.52 8.02
CA PHE A 88 -14.98 -2.44 8.63
C PHE A 88 -14.01 -1.67 7.75
N PHE A 89 -13.98 -1.97 6.45
CA PHE A 89 -13.12 -1.28 5.49
C PHE A 89 -13.42 0.21 5.41
N ALA A 90 -14.71 0.59 5.33
CA ALA A 90 -15.15 1.98 5.32
C ALA A 90 -14.75 2.74 6.61
N ALA A 91 -14.91 2.10 7.75
CA ALA A 91 -14.60 2.66 9.05
C ALA A 91 -13.10 2.92 9.24
N VAL A 92 -12.26 1.93 8.92
CA VAL A 92 -10.80 1.99 9.14
C VAL A 92 -10.12 2.95 8.16
N ASN A 93 -10.54 2.98 6.89
CA ASN A 93 -9.92 3.80 5.86
C ASN A 93 -10.60 5.16 5.65
N ARG A 94 -11.74 5.42 6.27
CA ARG A 94 -12.54 6.65 6.12
C ARG A 94 -13.02 6.93 4.69
N ILE A 95 -13.31 5.89 3.90
CA ILE A 95 -13.73 5.97 2.50
C ILE A 95 -15.08 5.26 2.26
N PRO A 96 -16.19 5.78 2.81
CA PRO A 96 -17.49 5.11 2.76
C PRO A 96 -18.01 4.91 1.33
N ILE A 97 -17.81 5.88 0.44
CA ILE A 97 -18.30 5.80 -0.94
C ILE A 97 -17.59 4.69 -1.72
N THR A 98 -16.26 4.61 -1.63
CA THR A 98 -15.48 3.54 -2.27
C THR A 98 -15.88 2.16 -1.74
N ALA A 99 -16.11 2.05 -0.44
CA ALA A 99 -16.56 0.83 0.19
C ALA A 99 -17.93 0.38 -0.34
N LEU A 100 -18.87 1.32 -0.53
CA LEU A 100 -20.18 1.04 -1.12
C LEU A 100 -20.09 0.59 -2.57
N VAL A 101 -19.31 1.28 -3.40
CA VAL A 101 -19.11 0.89 -4.81
C VAL A 101 -18.54 -0.52 -4.90
N PHE A 102 -17.51 -0.83 -4.10
CA PHE A 102 -16.95 -2.17 -4.03
C PHE A 102 -17.99 -3.22 -3.61
N ALA A 103 -18.85 -2.90 -2.61
CA ALA A 103 -19.90 -3.80 -2.17
C ALA A 103 -20.96 -4.03 -3.25
N MET A 104 -21.31 -3.00 -4.01
CA MET A 104 -22.27 -3.10 -5.11
C MET A 104 -21.78 -4.02 -6.24
N GLU A 105 -20.48 -4.04 -6.51
CA GLU A 105 -19.87 -4.96 -7.47
C GLU A 105 -19.97 -6.44 -7.01
N GLN A 106 -19.95 -6.69 -5.70
CA GLN A 106 -20.07 -8.03 -5.14
C GLN A 106 -21.54 -8.51 -5.07
N LEU A 107 -22.49 -7.58 -5.02
CA LEU A 107 -23.91 -7.90 -5.00
C LEU A 107 -24.45 -8.09 -6.41
N HIS A 108 -24.98 -9.27 -6.70
CA HIS A 108 -25.64 -9.58 -7.96
C HIS A 108 -27.11 -9.06 -8.02
N GLY A 109 -27.35 -7.84 -7.48
CA GLY A 109 -28.68 -7.23 -7.48
C GLY A 109 -28.82 -6.07 -6.50
N ALA A 110 -29.90 -5.32 -6.63
CA ALA A 110 -30.18 -4.15 -5.79
C ALA A 110 -30.67 -4.51 -4.36
N GLN A 111 -30.95 -5.78 -4.11
CA GLN A 111 -31.45 -6.26 -2.82
C GLN A 111 -30.32 -6.15 -1.77
N GLY A 112 -30.61 -5.47 -0.68
CA GLY A 112 -29.63 -5.31 0.41
C GLY A 112 -28.77 -4.04 0.37
N ILE A 113 -28.80 -3.24 -0.70
CA ILE A 113 -28.01 -1.98 -0.81
C ILE A 113 -28.36 -1.04 0.35
N LEU A 114 -29.62 -0.95 0.75
CA LEU A 114 -30.04 -0.08 1.85
C LEU A 114 -29.38 -0.48 3.18
N PHE A 115 -29.30 -1.78 3.45
CA PHE A 115 -28.63 -2.30 4.66
C PHE A 115 -27.12 -2.05 4.62
N LEU A 116 -26.50 -2.18 3.43
CA LEU A 116 -25.08 -1.85 3.24
C LEU A 116 -24.83 -0.37 3.47
N CYS A 117 -25.65 0.52 2.90
CA CYS A 117 -25.56 1.95 3.15
C CYS A 117 -25.66 2.26 4.64
N ALA A 118 -26.69 1.72 5.30
CA ALA A 118 -26.89 1.93 6.73
C ALA A 118 -25.68 1.47 7.56
N ALA A 119 -25.16 0.27 7.30
CA ALA A 119 -24.01 -0.27 8.02
C ALA A 119 -22.71 0.53 7.77
N VAL A 120 -22.43 0.87 6.51
CA VAL A 120 -21.24 1.63 6.11
C VAL A 120 -21.27 3.03 6.73
N PHE A 121 -22.37 3.76 6.61
CA PHE A 121 -22.47 5.10 7.16
C PHE A 121 -22.49 5.09 8.69
N THR A 122 -23.15 4.12 9.32
CA THR A 122 -23.13 3.98 10.79
C THR A 122 -21.72 3.71 11.29
N SER A 123 -21.00 2.77 10.68
CA SER A 123 -19.61 2.45 11.05
C SER A 123 -18.67 3.65 10.86
N TYR A 124 -18.81 4.35 9.74
CA TYR A 124 -18.06 5.59 9.47
C TYR A 124 -18.36 6.65 10.56
N LEU A 125 -19.63 6.87 10.87
CA LEU A 125 -20.06 7.88 11.84
C LEU A 125 -19.59 7.56 13.26
N VAL A 126 -19.59 6.30 13.66
CA VAL A 126 -19.04 5.86 14.94
C VAL A 126 -17.56 6.19 15.05
N MET A 127 -16.78 5.88 14.01
CA MET A 127 -15.35 6.20 14.00
C MET A 127 -15.07 7.71 13.98
N GLU A 128 -15.95 8.50 13.33
CA GLU A 128 -15.89 9.96 13.35
C GLU A 128 -16.14 10.51 14.74
N LEU A 129 -17.18 10.03 15.42
CA LEU A 129 -17.51 10.41 16.79
C LEU A 129 -16.38 10.06 17.77
N LEU A 130 -15.73 8.92 17.58
CA LEU A 130 -14.59 8.49 18.39
C LEU A 130 -13.30 9.25 18.05
N ARG A 131 -13.29 10.08 17.00
CA ARG A 131 -12.13 10.85 16.51
C ARG A 131 -10.89 9.99 16.25
N VAL A 132 -11.10 8.75 15.82
CA VAL A 132 -10.00 7.85 15.45
C VAL A 132 -9.47 8.27 14.08
N PRO A 133 -8.16 8.51 13.88
CA PRO A 133 -7.61 8.87 12.57
C PRO A 133 -7.73 7.70 11.57
N ALA A 134 -7.81 8.00 10.27
CA ALA A 134 -7.79 6.99 9.23
C ALA A 134 -6.46 6.21 9.25
N LEU A 135 -6.51 4.92 8.94
CA LEU A 135 -5.31 4.08 8.92
C LEU A 135 -4.27 4.62 7.93
N CYS A 136 -4.73 5.11 6.77
CA CYS A 136 -3.84 5.71 5.77
C CYS A 136 -3.14 6.96 6.28
N ASP A 137 -3.83 7.81 7.05
CA ASP A 137 -3.24 9.03 7.62
C ASP A 137 -2.16 8.71 8.66
N VAL A 138 -2.42 7.72 9.53
CA VAL A 138 -1.45 7.26 10.53
C VAL A 138 -0.19 6.70 9.87
N VAL A 139 -0.36 5.88 8.83
CA VAL A 139 0.76 5.31 8.09
C VAL A 139 1.54 6.40 7.34
N LEU A 140 0.83 7.34 6.72
CA LEU A 140 1.45 8.46 6.02
C LEU A 140 2.23 9.38 6.98
N GLU A 141 1.64 9.76 8.11
CA GLU A 141 2.29 10.58 9.13
C GLU A 141 3.56 9.91 9.67
N LYS A 142 3.52 8.60 9.90
CA LYS A 142 4.71 7.84 10.30
C LYS A 142 5.80 7.90 9.24
N ARG A 143 5.45 7.72 7.97
CA ARG A 143 6.42 7.80 6.86
C ARG A 143 6.99 9.20 6.66
N ILE A 144 6.18 10.24 6.82
CA ILE A 144 6.66 11.64 6.77
C ILE A 144 7.67 11.90 7.90
N LYS A 145 7.41 11.37 9.11
CA LYS A 145 8.34 11.49 10.24
C LYS A 145 9.65 10.71 10.04
N GLU A 146 9.64 9.64 9.25
CA GLU A 146 10.84 8.89 8.88
C GLU A 146 11.69 9.60 7.81
N VAL A 147 11.11 10.60 7.10
CA VAL A 147 11.85 11.44 6.16
C VAL A 147 12.62 12.49 6.97
N PRO A 148 13.96 12.59 6.83
CA PRO A 148 14.74 13.59 7.54
C PRO A 148 14.24 15.00 7.22
N PRO A 149 14.23 15.94 8.20
CA PRO A 149 13.82 17.31 7.96
C PRO A 149 14.67 17.98 6.87
N GLU A 150 14.10 18.94 6.15
CA GLU A 150 14.73 19.57 4.96
C GLU A 150 16.15 20.13 5.21
N GLY A 151 16.53 20.41 6.44
CA GLY A 151 17.87 20.87 6.82
C GLY A 151 18.96 19.78 6.86
N GLU A 152 18.61 18.50 6.81
CA GLU A 152 19.57 17.38 6.89
C GLU A 152 19.94 16.79 5.52
N TYR A 153 19.53 17.40 4.43
CA TYR A 153 19.91 16.96 3.10
C TYR A 153 21.19 17.63 2.62
N VAL A 154 22.08 16.85 2.06
CA VAL A 154 23.29 17.32 1.41
C VAL A 154 23.18 17.07 -0.09
N ASP A 155 23.41 18.11 -0.86
CA ASP A 155 23.51 18.01 -2.32
C ASP A 155 24.89 17.48 -2.70
N THR A 156 24.96 16.24 -3.15
CA THR A 156 26.19 15.60 -3.61
C THR A 156 26.21 15.55 -5.13
N LYS A 157 27.33 15.99 -5.72
CA LYS A 157 27.56 15.87 -7.18
C LYS A 157 28.26 14.55 -7.43
N VAL A 158 27.67 13.71 -8.27
CA VAL A 158 28.22 12.43 -8.68
C VAL A 158 28.38 12.42 -10.19
N THR A 159 29.51 11.92 -10.68
CA THR A 159 29.70 11.70 -12.11
C THR A 159 29.64 10.20 -12.38
N VAL A 160 28.72 9.79 -13.25
CA VAL A 160 28.51 8.39 -13.63
C VAL A 160 28.82 8.24 -15.12
N THR A 161 29.58 7.22 -15.49
CA THR A 161 29.83 6.87 -16.89
C THR A 161 28.77 5.88 -17.35
N VAL A 162 28.08 6.18 -18.44
CA VAL A 162 27.06 5.34 -19.05
C VAL A 162 27.71 4.11 -19.66
N LYS A 163 27.16 2.93 -19.36
CA LYS A 163 27.58 1.66 -19.95
C LYS A 163 26.78 1.34 -21.20
N GLU A 164 27.36 0.56 -22.12
CA GLU A 164 26.75 0.16 -23.39
C GLU A 164 25.39 -0.53 -23.20
N ASP A 165 25.23 -1.36 -22.17
CA ASP A 165 23.97 -2.08 -21.86
C ASP A 165 22.99 -1.28 -21.02
N SER A 166 23.22 0.01 -20.78
CA SER A 166 22.35 0.82 -19.95
C SER A 166 21.05 1.19 -20.67
N PHE A 167 19.92 1.11 -19.96
CA PHE A 167 18.61 1.47 -20.49
C PHE A 167 18.48 2.95 -20.91
N VAL A 168 19.42 3.80 -20.51
CA VAL A 168 19.43 5.24 -20.81
C VAL A 168 20.08 5.54 -22.16
N VAL A 169 20.81 4.61 -22.76
CA VAL A 169 21.48 4.80 -24.06
C VAL A 169 20.46 5.05 -25.15
N GLY A 170 20.71 6.06 -26.00
CA GLY A 170 19.84 6.47 -27.10
C GLY A 170 18.62 7.29 -26.70
N LYS A 171 18.41 7.57 -25.40
CA LYS A 171 17.26 8.36 -24.92
C LYS A 171 17.68 9.79 -24.60
N ALA A 172 16.73 10.72 -24.78
CA ALA A 172 16.95 12.08 -24.31
C ALA A 172 16.81 12.15 -22.79
N VAL A 173 17.58 13.04 -22.15
CA VAL A 173 17.57 13.23 -20.68
C VAL A 173 16.16 13.49 -20.14
N ARG A 174 15.32 14.19 -20.89
CA ARG A 174 13.92 14.54 -20.56
C ARG A 174 12.97 13.34 -20.62
N ASP A 175 13.30 12.29 -21.37
CA ASP A 175 12.44 11.12 -21.60
C ASP A 175 12.70 10.02 -20.53
N ILE A 176 13.67 10.26 -19.64
CA ILE A 176 14.04 9.34 -18.58
C ILE A 176 13.40 9.77 -17.27
N PHE A 177 12.73 8.84 -16.62
CA PHE A 177 12.16 9.07 -15.30
C PHE A 177 13.25 8.96 -14.22
N TRP A 178 13.81 10.11 -13.83
CA TRP A 178 14.84 10.17 -12.80
C TRP A 178 14.24 9.98 -11.39
N PRO A 179 14.94 9.28 -10.49
CA PRO A 179 14.50 9.13 -9.10
C PRO A 179 14.31 10.48 -8.41
N ALA A 180 13.39 10.53 -7.45
CA ALA A 180 13.14 11.74 -6.65
C ALA A 180 14.43 12.20 -5.95
N GLY A 181 14.76 13.50 -6.10
CA GLY A 181 16.00 14.07 -5.56
C GLY A 181 17.22 13.93 -6.47
N CYS A 182 17.12 13.27 -7.61
CA CYS A 182 18.17 13.21 -8.62
C CYS A 182 17.91 14.24 -9.73
N ARG A 183 18.89 15.06 -10.05
CA ARG A 183 18.82 16.03 -11.17
C ARG A 183 20.08 15.90 -12.02
N VAL A 184 19.90 15.72 -13.32
CA VAL A 184 20.99 15.78 -14.30
C VAL A 184 21.43 17.23 -14.44
N LEU A 185 22.70 17.49 -14.19
CA LEU A 185 23.31 18.82 -14.33
C LEU A 185 23.90 19.00 -15.72
N ASP A 186 24.52 17.95 -16.23
CA ASP A 186 25.30 18.03 -17.46
C ASP A 186 25.49 16.63 -18.04
N VAL A 187 25.55 16.54 -19.38
CA VAL A 187 25.93 15.34 -20.12
C VAL A 187 27.23 15.66 -20.87
N LEU A 188 28.30 15.03 -20.46
CA LEU A 188 29.63 15.21 -21.05
C LEU A 188 29.87 14.08 -22.05
N PRO A 189 29.83 14.35 -23.36
CA PRO A 189 30.12 13.38 -24.39
C PRO A 189 31.55 12.80 -24.23
N ARG A 190 31.71 11.52 -24.58
CA ARG A 190 33.02 10.84 -24.55
C ARG A 190 34.04 11.56 -25.41
N ASP A 191 33.64 12.13 -26.54
CA ASP A 191 34.51 12.74 -27.54
C ASP A 191 34.79 14.23 -27.29
N GLY A 192 34.45 14.78 -26.13
CA GLY A 192 34.69 16.19 -25.77
C GLY A 192 33.82 17.20 -26.55
N GLY A 193 32.75 16.73 -27.19
CA GLY A 193 31.78 17.58 -27.90
C GLY A 193 30.94 18.45 -26.99
N THR A 194 30.20 19.36 -27.60
CA THR A 194 29.18 20.16 -26.92
C THR A 194 28.00 19.29 -26.46
N PHE A 195 27.29 19.75 -25.44
CA PHE A 195 26.13 19.12 -24.84
C PHE A 195 25.23 18.41 -25.90
N SER A 196 24.98 17.13 -25.70
CA SER A 196 24.04 16.33 -26.48
C SER A 196 22.75 16.14 -25.71
N ASP A 197 21.60 16.33 -26.37
CA ASP A 197 20.27 16.08 -25.76
C ASP A 197 20.00 14.56 -25.59
N SER A 198 20.75 13.71 -26.33
CA SER A 198 20.70 12.26 -26.24
C SER A 198 21.94 11.71 -25.53
N ILE A 199 21.71 10.70 -24.69
CA ILE A 199 22.74 10.00 -23.91
C ILE A 199 23.28 8.85 -24.77
N ASN A 200 24.60 8.81 -24.98
CA ASN A 200 25.27 7.75 -25.72
C ASN A 200 26.17 6.90 -24.80
N ASP A 201 26.57 5.75 -25.29
CA ASP A 201 27.53 4.91 -24.59
C ASP A 201 28.86 5.63 -24.33
N GLY A 202 29.39 5.48 -23.12
CA GLY A 202 30.61 6.13 -22.68
C GLY A 202 30.47 7.59 -22.27
N ASP A 203 29.27 8.21 -22.41
CA ASP A 203 29.00 9.56 -21.93
C ASP A 203 29.09 9.62 -20.38
N ARG A 204 29.50 10.79 -19.88
CA ARG A 204 29.54 11.03 -18.43
C ARG A 204 28.40 11.91 -18.02
N LEU A 205 27.50 11.36 -17.20
CA LEU A 205 26.39 12.10 -16.60
C LEU A 205 26.84 12.74 -15.29
N ARG A 206 26.76 14.05 -15.20
CA ARG A 206 26.95 14.75 -13.93
C ARG A 206 25.60 14.94 -13.27
N LEU A 207 25.40 14.23 -12.16
CA LEU A 207 24.16 14.20 -11.41
C LEU A 207 24.31 15.00 -10.11
N ARG A 208 23.28 15.76 -9.75
CA ARG A 208 23.09 16.26 -8.39
C ARG A 208 22.10 15.33 -7.68
N ILE A 209 22.55 14.72 -6.60
CA ILE A 209 21.70 13.83 -5.79
C ILE A 209 21.50 14.48 -4.44
N ARG A 210 20.25 14.69 -4.06
CA ARG A 210 19.87 15.16 -2.74
C ARG A 210 19.79 13.96 -1.81
N THR A 211 20.76 13.82 -0.91
CA THR A 211 20.89 12.68 0.00
C THR A 211 20.79 13.14 1.44
N SER A 212 20.18 12.36 2.33
CA SER A 212 20.17 12.69 3.76
C SER A 212 21.60 12.65 4.30
N ARG A 213 21.91 13.56 5.23
CA ARG A 213 23.24 13.66 5.84
C ARG A 213 23.68 12.36 6.50
N ALA A 214 22.74 11.62 7.12
CA ALA A 214 22.99 10.32 7.72
C ALA A 214 23.33 9.20 6.69
N ALA A 215 22.87 9.32 5.45
CA ALA A 215 23.25 8.41 4.37
C ALA A 215 24.56 8.83 3.71
N ALA A 216 24.85 10.14 3.65
CA ALA A 216 26.11 10.67 3.17
C ALA A 216 27.28 10.28 4.09
N ASP A 217 27.10 10.36 5.41
CA ASP A 217 28.11 10.01 6.42
C ASP A 217 28.40 8.50 6.50
N ARG A 218 27.42 7.63 6.17
CA ARG A 218 27.61 6.17 6.08
C ARG A 218 28.31 5.71 4.80
N GLY A 219 28.87 6.61 4.05
CA GLY A 219 29.53 6.33 2.78
C GLY A 219 28.51 6.32 1.66
N GLY A 220 27.97 7.50 1.35
CA GLY A 220 27.16 7.73 0.16
C GLY A 220 27.82 7.12 -1.06
N PRO A 221 27.10 6.90 -2.16
CA PRO A 221 27.51 5.99 -3.23
C PRO A 221 28.95 6.24 -3.64
N ARG A 222 29.85 5.44 -3.02
CA ARG A 222 31.26 5.40 -3.43
C ARG A 222 31.28 4.83 -4.82
N HIS A 223 31.69 5.65 -5.77
CA HIS A 223 31.96 5.26 -7.16
C HIS A 223 31.02 4.17 -7.72
N GLY A 224 29.95 4.58 -8.37
CA GLY A 224 29.47 3.90 -9.56
C GLY A 224 28.78 2.57 -9.40
N ARG A 225 27.87 2.39 -8.45
CA ARG A 225 26.87 1.34 -8.54
C ARG A 225 25.48 1.91 -8.26
N PHE A 226 24.93 2.56 -9.26
CA PHE A 226 23.50 2.44 -9.50
C PHE A 226 23.32 1.09 -10.18
N PRO A 227 22.51 0.17 -9.66
CA PRO A 227 22.45 -1.21 -10.14
C PRO A 227 22.09 -1.35 -11.62
N ASP A 228 21.57 -0.32 -12.30
CA ASP A 228 21.08 -0.39 -13.67
C ASP A 228 21.32 0.90 -14.50
N LEU A 229 22.32 1.71 -14.14
CA LEU A 229 22.81 2.83 -14.98
C LEU A 229 24.10 2.48 -15.67
#